data_e4d36def4cadd5693b1224875edae132
#
_entry.id   e4d36def4cadd5693b1224875edae132
#
_cell.length_a   1.000
_cell.length_b   1.000
_cell.length_c   1.000
_cell.angle_alpha   90.00
_cell.angle_beta   90.00
_cell.angle_gamma   90.00
#
_symmetry.space_group_name_H-M   'P 1'
#
loop_
_entity.id
_entity.type
_entity.pdbx_description
1 polymer ?
#
loop_
_entity_poly.entity_id
_entity_poly.type
_entity_poly.pdbx_seq_one_letter_code
_entity_poly.pdbx_strand_id
1 'polypeptide(L)'
;MFLQTDEQTMTDLGIFGRRNNGGIYELYNRTHTRGGEAILKEMFLHPLSDKEAISRRSSIIEYFAWLKMGFPFSSALFDMAEKYLKEAEEGAKHNRGQGMPGEKDIQQGVSSVITLIRQLREFIERKETKDIAAYAGEREAVLSLVTDPAFEPVLREKANEKLSYAATAAYDTLFRVRERHKIGQLLKHIYYLDVYLSVAKTAVERKFIFPKALEKGSSTLKLEGVYHPELE
;
A
#
# COMPACT_ATOMS: atom_id res chain seq x y z
N MET A 1 -0.80 -17.99 7.92
CA MET A 1 -2.01 -18.83 7.89
C MET A 1 -3.22 -17.90 7.86
N PHE A 2 -4.28 -18.24 7.11
CA PHE A 2 -5.50 -17.44 7.00
C PHE A 2 -6.68 -18.20 7.58
N LEU A 3 -7.65 -17.48 8.14
CA LEU A 3 -8.94 -18.00 8.51
C LEU A 3 -9.77 -18.22 7.22
N GLN A 4 -10.37 -19.38 7.09
CA GLN A 4 -11.33 -19.60 5.99
C GLN A 4 -12.69 -19.05 6.42
N THR A 5 -13.22 -18.17 5.61
CA THR A 5 -14.55 -17.58 5.76
C THR A 5 -15.36 -17.88 4.52
N ASP A 6 -16.64 -18.20 4.69
CA ASP A 6 -17.57 -18.40 3.58
C ASP A 6 -18.35 -17.10 3.27
N GLU A 7 -19.01 -17.09 2.13
CA GLU A 7 -19.79 -15.94 1.66
C GLU A 7 -20.97 -15.62 2.61
N GLN A 8 -21.55 -16.64 3.22
CA GLN A 8 -22.64 -16.46 4.18
C GLN A 8 -22.14 -15.73 5.43
N THR A 9 -21.01 -16.14 6.00
CA THR A 9 -20.39 -15.48 7.14
C THR A 9 -20.07 -14.01 6.84
N MET A 10 -19.50 -13.72 5.66
CA MET A 10 -19.21 -12.34 5.24
C MET A 10 -20.48 -11.50 5.11
N THR A 11 -21.56 -12.11 4.65
CA THR A 11 -22.86 -11.46 4.50
C THR A 11 -23.54 -11.21 5.85
N ASP A 12 -23.53 -12.19 6.75
CA ASP A 12 -24.16 -12.12 8.06
C ASP A 12 -23.46 -11.13 8.98
N LEU A 13 -22.14 -11.00 8.84
CA LEU A 13 -21.35 -10.00 9.57
C LEU A 13 -21.38 -8.60 8.91
N GLY A 14 -22.07 -8.41 7.79
CA GLY A 14 -22.11 -7.12 7.10
C GLY A 14 -20.73 -6.60 6.68
N ILE A 15 -19.79 -7.50 6.33
CA ILE A 15 -18.41 -7.12 6.01
C ILE A 15 -18.38 -6.20 4.79
N PHE A 16 -19.07 -6.55 3.72
CA PHE A 16 -19.21 -5.72 2.52
C PHE A 16 -20.63 -5.17 2.42
N GLY A 17 -20.74 -3.89 2.07
CA GLY A 17 -22.02 -3.20 1.97
C GLY A 17 -22.94 -3.80 0.91
N ARG A 18 -24.26 -3.75 1.19
CA ARG A 18 -25.31 -4.01 0.21
C ARG A 18 -25.73 -2.69 -0.44
N ARG A 19 -26.43 -2.75 -1.58
CA ARG A 19 -26.78 -1.62 -2.49
C ARG A 19 -27.15 -0.25 -1.84
N ASN A 20 -27.52 -0.20 -0.57
CA ASN A 20 -27.94 1.03 0.11
C ASN A 20 -27.34 1.22 1.52
N ASN A 21 -26.54 0.28 2.03
CA ASN A 21 -25.88 0.39 3.32
C ASN A 21 -24.39 0.05 3.13
N GLY A 22 -23.52 0.94 3.63
CA GLY A 22 -22.09 0.64 3.71
C GLY A 22 -21.87 -0.58 4.62
N GLY A 23 -20.78 -1.32 4.40
CA GLY A 23 -20.36 -2.41 5.28
C GLY A 23 -19.16 -2.00 6.13
N ILE A 24 -18.69 -2.94 6.92
CA ILE A 24 -17.49 -2.72 7.75
C ILE A 24 -16.27 -2.37 6.88
N TYR A 25 -16.14 -3.00 5.71
CA TYR A 25 -15.06 -2.71 4.76
C TYR A 25 -15.06 -1.23 4.32
N GLU A 26 -16.21 -0.68 3.94
CA GLU A 26 -16.35 0.69 3.49
C GLU A 26 -15.99 1.70 4.58
N LEU A 27 -16.23 1.36 5.85
CA LEU A 27 -15.83 2.16 6.99
C LEU A 27 -14.30 2.32 7.06
N TYR A 28 -13.56 1.24 6.79
CA TYR A 28 -12.10 1.20 6.85
C TYR A 28 -11.42 1.64 5.56
N ASN A 29 -12.14 1.63 4.42
CA ASN A 29 -11.57 1.99 3.13
C ASN A 29 -11.42 3.52 2.98
N ARG A 30 -10.28 4.02 3.47
CA ARG A 30 -9.80 5.40 3.31
C ARG A 30 -8.52 5.42 2.47
N THR A 31 -8.28 4.37 1.67
CA THR A 31 -7.09 4.23 0.83
C THR A 31 -7.04 5.31 -0.26
N HIS A 32 -5.82 5.69 -0.64
CA HIS A 32 -5.54 6.70 -1.65
C HIS A 32 -5.15 6.08 -3.00
N THR A 33 -4.87 4.76 -3.01
CA THR A 33 -4.39 4.03 -4.17
C THR A 33 -5.30 2.83 -4.47
N ARG A 34 -5.45 2.50 -5.76
CA ARG A 34 -6.21 1.30 -6.18
C ARG A 34 -5.57 0.01 -5.66
N GLY A 35 -4.23 -0.04 -5.63
CA GLY A 35 -3.50 -1.18 -5.09
C GLY A 35 -3.71 -1.35 -3.59
N GLY A 36 -3.77 -0.23 -2.83
CA GLY A 36 -4.11 -0.24 -1.40
C GLY A 36 -5.54 -0.73 -1.16
N GLU A 37 -6.51 -0.23 -1.93
CA GLU A 37 -7.90 -0.70 -1.87
C GLU A 37 -8.01 -2.20 -2.12
N ALA A 38 -7.34 -2.71 -3.16
CA ALA A 38 -7.34 -4.14 -3.46
C ALA A 38 -6.72 -4.97 -2.32
N ILE A 39 -5.59 -4.52 -1.73
CA ILE A 39 -4.97 -5.20 -0.59
C ILE A 39 -5.88 -5.16 0.65
N LEU A 40 -6.52 -4.03 0.94
CA LEU A 40 -7.45 -3.93 2.05
C LEU A 40 -8.61 -4.92 1.89
N LYS A 41 -9.19 -5.01 0.68
CA LYS A 41 -10.25 -5.96 0.38
C LYS A 41 -9.79 -7.41 0.59
N GLU A 42 -8.59 -7.76 0.12
CA GLU A 42 -8.00 -9.09 0.35
C GLU A 42 -7.80 -9.38 1.84
N MET A 43 -7.43 -8.39 2.65
CA MET A 43 -7.29 -8.56 4.10
C MET A 43 -8.61 -8.86 4.79
N PHE A 44 -9.74 -8.33 4.30
CA PHE A 44 -11.07 -8.65 4.80
C PHE A 44 -11.55 -10.03 4.33
N LEU A 45 -11.25 -10.39 3.08
CA LEU A 45 -11.61 -11.72 2.52
C LEU A 45 -10.79 -12.86 3.16
N HIS A 46 -9.54 -12.58 3.52
CA HIS A 46 -8.58 -13.55 4.04
C HIS A 46 -7.96 -13.08 5.38
N PRO A 47 -8.74 -13.05 6.47
CA PRO A 47 -8.24 -12.62 7.77
C PRO A 47 -7.14 -13.55 8.28
N LEU A 48 -6.16 -12.96 8.98
CA LEU A 48 -5.08 -13.72 9.59
C LEU A 48 -5.59 -14.59 10.74
N SER A 49 -5.01 -15.77 10.90
CA SER A 49 -5.27 -16.71 12.00
C SER A 49 -4.03 -16.99 12.85
N ASP A 50 -2.93 -16.31 12.57
CA ASP A 50 -1.67 -16.44 13.31
C ASP A 50 -1.50 -15.27 14.27
N LYS A 51 -1.26 -15.56 15.56
CA LYS A 51 -1.16 -14.56 16.63
C LYS A 51 -0.07 -13.52 16.36
N GLU A 52 1.11 -13.97 15.93
CA GLU A 52 2.26 -13.08 15.74
C GLU A 52 2.01 -12.13 14.56
N ALA A 53 1.48 -12.66 13.47
CA ALA A 53 1.13 -11.86 12.30
C ALA A 53 0.00 -10.85 12.60
N ILE A 54 -1.02 -11.25 13.39
CA ILE A 54 -2.10 -10.36 13.85
C ILE A 54 -1.52 -9.26 14.74
N SER A 55 -0.74 -9.63 15.75
CA SER A 55 -0.15 -8.69 16.71
C SER A 55 0.77 -7.70 16.02
N ARG A 56 1.63 -8.16 15.09
CA ARG A 56 2.53 -7.31 14.33
C ARG A 56 1.75 -6.29 13.50
N ARG A 57 0.73 -6.73 12.75
CA ARG A 57 -0.12 -5.84 11.95
C ARG A 57 -0.84 -4.82 12.84
N SER A 58 -1.44 -5.27 13.93
CA SER A 58 -2.12 -4.40 14.91
C SER A 58 -1.16 -3.35 15.48
N SER A 59 0.05 -3.74 15.88
CA SER A 59 1.05 -2.81 16.44
C SER A 59 1.53 -1.78 15.42
N ILE A 60 1.68 -2.14 14.14
CA ILE A 60 2.02 -1.19 13.07
C ILE A 60 0.92 -0.14 12.94
N ILE A 61 -0.35 -0.58 12.86
CA ILE A 61 -1.50 0.31 12.68
C ILE A 61 -1.68 1.21 13.92
N GLU A 62 -1.56 0.65 15.12
CA GLU A 62 -1.65 1.36 16.39
C GLU A 62 -0.61 2.48 16.49
N TYR A 63 0.64 2.20 16.09
CA TYR A 63 1.69 3.20 16.10
C TYR A 63 1.42 4.33 15.10
N PHE A 64 0.98 4.01 13.89
CA PHE A 64 0.57 5.03 12.91
C PHE A 64 -0.65 5.84 13.39
N ALA A 65 -1.58 5.21 14.10
CA ALA A 65 -2.71 5.91 14.72
C ALA A 65 -2.24 6.89 15.81
N TRP A 66 -1.29 6.47 16.65
CA TRP A 66 -0.69 7.33 17.66
C TRP A 66 0.04 8.54 17.05
N LEU A 67 0.81 8.33 15.97
CA LEU A 67 1.49 9.40 15.25
C LEU A 67 0.54 10.32 14.46
N LYS A 68 -0.71 9.89 14.24
CA LYS A 68 -1.69 10.59 13.38
C LYS A 68 -1.12 10.90 12.01
N MET A 69 -0.34 9.98 11.47
CA MET A 69 0.38 10.16 10.22
C MET A 69 -0.57 10.03 9.03
N GLY A 70 -0.54 10.99 8.11
CA GLY A 70 -1.29 10.91 6.85
C GLY A 70 -0.49 10.20 5.74
N PHE A 71 -1.17 9.81 4.68
CA PHE A 71 -0.54 9.21 3.51
C PHE A 71 0.38 10.23 2.82
N PRO A 72 1.69 9.94 2.68
CA PRO A 72 2.68 10.94 2.31
C PRO A 72 2.82 11.17 0.80
N PHE A 73 2.04 10.47 -0.02
CA PHE A 73 2.15 10.50 -1.48
C PHE A 73 0.91 11.09 -2.14
N SER A 74 1.08 11.69 -3.32
CA SER A 74 -0.04 12.17 -4.13
C SER A 74 -0.68 11.03 -4.93
N SER A 75 -2.01 10.88 -4.85
CA SER A 75 -2.76 9.90 -5.66
C SER A 75 -2.50 10.07 -7.17
N ALA A 76 -2.37 11.31 -7.64
CA ALA A 76 -2.07 11.59 -9.05
C ALA A 76 -0.72 11.03 -9.52
N LEU A 77 0.29 10.95 -8.64
CA LEU A 77 1.56 10.29 -8.97
C LEU A 77 1.38 8.79 -9.18
N PHE A 78 0.52 8.15 -8.38
CA PHE A 78 0.20 6.74 -8.53
C PHE A 78 -0.54 6.47 -9.82
N ASP A 79 -1.58 7.25 -10.13
CA ASP A 79 -2.34 7.07 -11.36
C ASP A 79 -1.43 7.16 -12.60
N MET A 80 -0.48 8.10 -12.61
CA MET A 80 0.49 8.24 -13.69
C MET A 80 1.49 7.08 -13.74
N ALA A 81 2.04 6.67 -12.58
CA ALA A 81 3.01 5.58 -12.52
C ALA A 81 2.37 4.23 -12.85
N GLU A 82 1.19 3.93 -12.30
CA GLU A 82 0.46 2.69 -12.58
C GLU A 82 0.04 2.60 -14.05
N LYS A 83 -0.50 3.67 -14.63
CA LYS A 83 -0.85 3.74 -16.05
C LYS A 83 0.39 3.43 -16.91
N TYR A 84 1.49 4.14 -16.66
CA TYR A 84 2.75 3.98 -17.38
C TYR A 84 3.30 2.54 -17.32
N LEU A 85 3.27 1.92 -16.13
CA LEU A 85 3.76 0.55 -15.96
C LEU A 85 2.83 -0.49 -16.58
N LYS A 86 1.51 -0.28 -16.54
CA LYS A 86 0.50 -1.18 -17.11
C LYS A 86 0.52 -1.18 -18.63
N GLU A 87 0.67 -0.03 -19.27
CA GLU A 87 0.78 0.08 -20.72
C GLU A 87 1.95 -0.74 -21.29
N ALA A 88 3.03 -0.91 -20.51
CA ALA A 88 4.12 -1.79 -20.86
C ALA A 88 3.73 -3.28 -20.86
N GLU A 89 2.84 -3.69 -19.93
CA GLU A 89 2.34 -5.07 -19.86
C GLU A 89 1.42 -5.41 -21.03
N GLU A 90 0.56 -4.48 -21.37
CA GLU A 90 -0.41 -4.64 -22.45
C GLU A 90 0.29 -4.61 -23.81
N GLY A 91 1.24 -3.72 -24.02
CA GLY A 91 2.08 -3.67 -25.23
C GLY A 91 2.92 -4.92 -25.45
N ALA A 92 3.39 -5.58 -24.37
CA ALA A 92 4.11 -6.84 -24.46
C ALA A 92 3.20 -8.04 -24.78
N LYS A 93 1.90 -7.98 -24.42
CA LYS A 93 0.93 -9.07 -24.65
C LYS A 93 0.17 -8.95 -25.96
N HIS A 94 -0.01 -7.74 -26.48
CA HIS A 94 -0.80 -7.47 -27.70
C HIS A 94 0.12 -6.91 -28.79
N ASN A 95 0.52 -7.78 -29.69
CA ASN A 95 1.38 -7.46 -30.84
C ASN A 95 0.64 -6.67 -31.93
N ARG A 96 -0.47 -5.97 -31.69
CA ARG A 96 -1.21 -5.19 -32.72
C ARG A 96 -2.16 -4.14 -32.14
N GLY A 97 -1.98 -2.89 -32.50
CA GLY A 97 -3.08 -1.96 -32.80
C GLY A 97 -3.48 -0.93 -31.75
N GLN A 98 -2.95 -0.91 -30.54
CA GLN A 98 -3.10 0.27 -29.68
C GLN A 98 -1.83 1.13 -29.83
N GLY A 99 -2.04 2.43 -30.08
CA GLY A 99 -0.94 3.37 -30.34
C GLY A 99 0.09 3.30 -29.21
N MET A 100 1.37 3.32 -29.59
CA MET A 100 2.46 3.43 -28.61
C MET A 100 2.24 4.66 -27.73
N PRO A 101 2.53 4.56 -26.40
CA PRO A 101 2.42 5.73 -25.50
C PRO A 101 3.20 6.89 -26.10
N GLY A 102 2.62 8.09 -26.04
CA GLY A 102 3.30 9.30 -26.50
C GLY A 102 4.56 9.55 -25.69
N GLU A 103 5.55 10.19 -26.29
CA GLU A 103 6.82 10.54 -25.61
C GLU A 103 6.56 11.30 -24.30
N LYS A 104 5.56 12.17 -24.31
CA LYS A 104 5.14 12.95 -23.13
C LYS A 104 4.59 12.06 -22.01
N ASP A 105 3.80 11.02 -22.35
CA ASP A 105 3.24 10.09 -21.38
C ASP A 105 4.37 9.25 -20.73
N ILE A 106 5.34 8.80 -21.53
CA ILE A 106 6.53 8.10 -21.04
C ILE A 106 7.32 9.00 -20.09
N GLN A 107 7.58 10.25 -20.47
CA GLN A 107 8.32 11.20 -19.63
C GLN A 107 7.61 11.46 -18.30
N GLN A 108 6.28 11.63 -18.32
CA GLN A 108 5.49 11.82 -17.10
C GLN A 108 5.51 10.56 -16.22
N GLY A 109 5.34 9.38 -16.80
CA GLY A 109 5.39 8.12 -16.09
C GLY A 109 6.75 7.86 -15.43
N VAL A 110 7.84 8.05 -16.16
CA VAL A 110 9.20 7.93 -15.64
C VAL A 110 9.43 8.91 -14.48
N SER A 111 9.07 10.18 -14.66
CA SER A 111 9.20 11.20 -13.61
C SER A 111 8.39 10.87 -12.36
N SER A 112 7.19 10.29 -12.54
CA SER A 112 6.34 9.85 -11.42
C SER A 112 6.98 8.71 -10.63
N VAL A 113 7.54 7.71 -11.31
CA VAL A 113 8.24 6.59 -10.66
C VAL A 113 9.48 7.08 -9.89
N ILE A 114 10.29 7.97 -10.48
CA ILE A 114 11.44 8.59 -9.80
C ILE A 114 10.99 9.29 -8.54
N THR A 115 9.93 10.09 -8.64
CA THR A 115 9.39 10.84 -7.50
C THR A 115 8.91 9.91 -6.39
N LEU A 116 8.19 8.83 -6.72
CA LEU A 116 7.72 7.84 -5.76
C LEU A 116 8.88 7.13 -5.04
N ILE A 117 9.92 6.71 -5.76
CA ILE A 117 11.10 6.06 -5.16
C ILE A 117 11.78 7.00 -4.15
N ARG A 118 11.95 8.26 -4.50
CA ARG A 118 12.60 9.26 -3.64
C ARG A 118 11.76 9.58 -2.41
N GLN A 119 10.46 9.81 -2.59
CA GLN A 119 9.54 10.07 -1.48
C GLN A 119 9.44 8.87 -0.54
N LEU A 120 9.43 7.64 -1.09
CA LEU A 120 9.43 6.43 -0.27
C LEU A 120 10.71 6.32 0.57
N ARG A 121 11.88 6.55 -0.03
CA ARG A 121 13.14 6.60 0.71
C ARG A 121 13.10 7.64 1.83
N GLU A 122 12.70 8.87 1.51
CA GLU A 122 12.57 9.94 2.49
C GLU A 122 11.63 9.56 3.64
N PHE A 123 10.49 8.93 3.32
CA PHE A 123 9.53 8.47 4.31
C PHE A 123 10.11 7.43 5.27
N ILE A 124 10.78 6.39 4.75
CA ILE A 124 11.34 5.32 5.59
C ILE A 124 12.56 5.74 6.40
N GLU A 125 13.25 6.81 5.99
CA GLU A 125 14.40 7.38 6.70
C GLU A 125 13.99 8.41 7.77
N ARG A 126 12.71 8.80 7.87
CA ARG A 126 12.22 9.68 8.94
C ARG A 126 12.42 9.05 10.31
N LYS A 127 12.71 9.87 11.30
CA LYS A 127 12.90 9.42 12.68
C LYS A 127 11.66 8.66 13.19
N GLU A 128 10.48 9.23 12.97
CA GLU A 128 9.20 8.67 13.39
C GLU A 128 8.97 7.27 12.82
N THR A 129 9.35 7.04 11.56
CA THR A 129 9.23 5.73 10.92
C THR A 129 10.26 4.73 11.43
N LYS A 130 11.47 5.20 11.77
CA LYS A 130 12.54 4.37 12.34
C LYS A 130 12.20 3.84 13.73
N ASP A 131 11.46 4.61 14.51
CA ASP A 131 11.08 4.26 15.88
C ASP A 131 9.98 3.20 15.95
N ILE A 132 9.34 2.81 14.82
CA ILE A 132 8.32 1.76 14.78
C ILE A 132 8.96 0.38 14.73
N ALA A 133 9.18 -0.23 15.89
CA ALA A 133 9.81 -1.57 15.97
C ALA A 133 9.05 -2.63 15.18
N ALA A 134 7.71 -2.65 15.24
CA ALA A 134 6.88 -3.59 14.48
C ALA A 134 6.99 -3.42 12.96
N TYR A 135 7.38 -2.24 12.46
CA TYR A 135 7.55 -1.91 11.03
C TYR A 135 9.00 -2.10 10.55
N ALA A 136 9.93 -2.48 11.42
CA ALA A 136 11.35 -2.57 11.09
C ALA A 136 11.63 -3.49 9.89
N GLY A 137 10.98 -4.66 9.84
CA GLY A 137 11.16 -5.61 8.73
C GLY A 137 10.71 -5.06 7.39
N GLU A 138 9.54 -4.40 7.34
CA GLU A 138 9.05 -3.73 6.12
C GLU A 138 9.97 -2.58 5.72
N ARG A 139 10.41 -1.79 6.70
CA ARG A 139 11.34 -0.69 6.48
C ARG A 139 12.67 -1.17 5.89
N GLU A 140 13.24 -2.24 6.43
CA GLU A 140 14.48 -2.83 5.92
C GLU A 140 14.31 -3.38 4.50
N ALA A 141 13.20 -4.06 4.22
CA ALA A 141 12.90 -4.54 2.87
C ALA A 141 12.80 -3.39 1.87
N VAL A 142 12.09 -2.32 2.21
CA VAL A 142 12.00 -1.12 1.37
C VAL A 142 13.37 -0.46 1.19
N LEU A 143 14.12 -0.30 2.28
CA LEU A 143 15.45 0.31 2.24
C LEU A 143 16.39 -0.46 1.32
N SER A 144 16.41 -1.80 1.44
CA SER A 144 17.20 -2.67 0.55
C SER A 144 16.84 -2.49 -0.93
N LEU A 145 15.55 -2.32 -1.24
CA LEU A 145 15.10 -2.09 -2.61
C LEU A 145 15.50 -0.70 -3.14
N VAL A 146 15.24 0.37 -2.37
CA VAL A 146 15.52 1.74 -2.84
C VAL A 146 17.01 2.07 -2.88
N THR A 147 17.85 1.37 -2.10
CA THR A 147 19.31 1.52 -2.11
C THR A 147 20.02 0.52 -3.04
N ASP A 148 19.27 -0.26 -3.80
CA ASP A 148 19.84 -1.13 -4.82
C ASP A 148 20.70 -0.32 -5.80
N PRO A 149 21.91 -0.77 -6.17
CA PRO A 149 22.79 -0.05 -7.08
C PRO A 149 22.14 0.35 -8.41
N ALA A 150 21.15 -0.41 -8.89
CA ALA A 150 20.40 -0.07 -10.10
C ALA A 150 19.61 1.25 -9.98
N PHE A 151 19.20 1.63 -8.75
CA PHE A 151 18.46 2.87 -8.50
C PHE A 151 19.33 4.03 -8.02
N GLU A 152 20.64 3.84 -7.89
CA GLU A 152 21.55 4.95 -7.52
C GLU A 152 21.42 6.19 -8.43
N PRO A 153 21.33 6.06 -9.76
CA PRO A 153 21.11 7.20 -10.64
C PRO A 153 19.78 7.91 -10.36
N VAL A 154 18.72 7.15 -10.06
CA VAL A 154 17.37 7.68 -9.71
C VAL A 154 17.43 8.56 -8.48
N LEU A 155 18.20 8.14 -7.48
CA LEU A 155 18.33 8.88 -6.20
C LEU A 155 19.16 10.16 -6.33
N ARG A 156 20.00 10.26 -7.38
CA ARG A 156 20.82 11.44 -7.69
C ARG A 156 20.08 12.48 -8.52
N GLU A 157 18.95 12.11 -9.14
CA GLU A 157 18.15 13.06 -9.93
C GLU A 157 17.66 14.21 -9.04
N LYS A 158 17.73 15.43 -9.55
CA LYS A 158 17.23 16.58 -8.82
C LYS A 158 15.71 16.67 -8.88
N ALA A 159 15.11 17.12 -7.79
CA ALA A 159 13.67 17.35 -7.76
C ALA A 159 13.30 18.44 -8.77
N ASN A 160 12.22 18.25 -9.50
CA ASN A 160 11.64 19.20 -10.45
C ASN A 160 12.53 19.57 -11.66
N GLU A 161 13.63 18.85 -11.89
CA GLU A 161 14.42 19.04 -13.11
C GLU A 161 13.83 18.21 -14.25
N LYS A 162 13.70 18.82 -15.44
CA LYS A 162 13.17 18.12 -16.62
C LYS A 162 14.23 17.13 -17.13
N LEU A 163 13.86 15.86 -17.22
CA LEU A 163 14.72 14.84 -17.78
C LEU A 163 14.99 15.10 -19.26
N SER A 164 16.24 14.87 -19.70
CA SER A 164 16.56 14.83 -21.14
C SER A 164 15.88 13.62 -21.79
N TYR A 165 15.73 13.66 -23.11
CA TYR A 165 15.22 12.52 -23.89
C TYR A 165 16.03 11.24 -23.61
N ALA A 166 17.37 11.33 -23.65
CA ALA A 166 18.26 10.20 -23.39
C ALA A 166 18.08 9.63 -21.98
N ALA A 167 17.95 10.49 -20.96
CA ALA A 167 17.71 10.06 -19.58
C ALA A 167 16.33 9.40 -19.45
N THR A 168 15.30 9.96 -20.07
CA THR A 168 13.95 9.38 -20.09
C THR A 168 13.98 7.97 -20.69
N ALA A 169 14.61 7.77 -21.83
CA ALA A 169 14.74 6.45 -22.49
C ALA A 169 15.52 5.44 -21.65
N ALA A 170 16.59 5.90 -20.98
CA ALA A 170 17.38 5.05 -20.08
C ALA A 170 16.56 4.58 -18.85
N TYR A 171 15.84 5.50 -18.19
CA TYR A 171 14.95 5.16 -17.08
C TYR A 171 13.73 4.35 -17.51
N ASP A 172 13.18 4.59 -18.68
CA ASP A 172 12.12 3.78 -19.25
C ASP A 172 12.54 2.31 -19.38
N THR A 173 13.73 2.07 -19.93
CA THR A 173 14.30 0.73 -20.01
C THR A 173 14.57 0.15 -18.62
N LEU A 174 15.09 0.94 -17.69
CA LEU A 174 15.33 0.51 -16.32
C LEU A 174 14.05 0.05 -15.64
N PHE A 175 12.99 0.86 -15.65
CA PHE A 175 11.77 0.60 -14.88
C PHE A 175 10.87 -0.45 -15.52
N ARG A 176 10.71 -0.47 -16.84
CA ARG A 176 9.78 -1.36 -17.52
C ARG A 176 10.38 -2.68 -17.96
N VAL A 177 11.71 -2.75 -18.07
CA VAL A 177 12.39 -3.96 -18.56
C VAL A 177 13.31 -4.55 -17.50
N ARG A 178 14.35 -3.82 -17.10
CA ARG A 178 15.43 -4.38 -16.28
C ARG A 178 15.03 -4.63 -14.84
N GLU A 179 14.42 -3.66 -14.18
CA GLU A 179 14.10 -3.69 -12.75
C GLU A 179 12.59 -3.67 -12.46
N ARG A 180 11.80 -4.07 -13.44
CA ARG A 180 10.33 -4.09 -13.34
C ARG A 180 9.82 -4.79 -12.09
N HIS A 181 10.42 -5.92 -11.74
CA HIS A 181 10.03 -6.68 -10.56
C HIS A 181 10.24 -5.87 -9.27
N LYS A 182 11.39 -5.19 -9.15
CA LYS A 182 11.67 -4.34 -7.98
C LYS A 182 10.72 -3.14 -7.89
N ILE A 183 10.39 -2.52 -9.02
CA ILE A 183 9.36 -1.46 -9.06
C ILE A 183 8.02 -1.98 -8.57
N GLY A 184 7.59 -3.16 -9.02
CA GLY A 184 6.37 -3.80 -8.53
C GLY A 184 6.40 -4.08 -7.02
N GLN A 185 7.55 -4.52 -6.49
CA GLN A 185 7.73 -4.71 -5.05
C GLN A 185 7.65 -3.38 -4.28
N LEU A 186 8.29 -2.31 -4.76
CA LEU A 186 8.21 -0.98 -4.14
C LEU A 186 6.78 -0.46 -4.10
N LEU A 187 6.04 -0.56 -5.20
CA LEU A 187 4.62 -0.18 -5.23
C LEU A 187 3.80 -0.99 -4.22
N LYS A 188 4.04 -2.29 -4.14
CA LYS A 188 3.35 -3.16 -3.17
C LYS A 188 3.60 -2.73 -1.73
N HIS A 189 4.82 -2.33 -1.36
CA HIS A 189 5.11 -1.78 -0.04
C HIS A 189 4.34 -0.48 0.23
N ILE A 190 4.23 0.40 -0.77
CA ILE A 190 3.44 1.63 -0.62
C ILE A 190 1.94 1.32 -0.47
N TYR A 191 1.41 0.33 -1.19
CA TYR A 191 0.02 -0.10 -1.03
C TYR A 191 -0.28 -0.64 0.38
N TYR A 192 0.62 -1.43 0.96
CA TYR A 192 0.50 -1.87 2.36
C TYR A 192 0.54 -0.69 3.33
N LEU A 193 1.43 0.27 3.10
CA LEU A 193 1.50 1.49 3.90
C LEU A 193 0.19 2.29 3.82
N ASP A 194 -0.39 2.44 2.62
CA ASP A 194 -1.67 3.08 2.40
C ASP A 194 -2.79 2.42 3.22
N VAL A 195 -2.84 1.08 3.22
CA VAL A 195 -3.78 0.31 4.05
C VAL A 195 -3.58 0.57 5.54
N TYR A 196 -2.35 0.51 6.03
CA TYR A 196 -2.07 0.74 7.45
C TYR A 196 -2.48 2.15 7.90
N LEU A 197 -2.20 3.17 7.09
CA LEU A 197 -2.58 4.54 7.36
C LEU A 197 -4.10 4.77 7.24
N SER A 198 -4.76 4.12 6.29
CA SER A 198 -6.23 4.13 6.13
C SER A 198 -6.93 3.59 7.38
N VAL A 199 -6.51 2.41 7.84
CA VAL A 199 -7.08 1.77 9.04
C VAL A 199 -6.74 2.58 10.30
N ALA A 200 -5.51 3.08 10.42
CA ALA A 200 -5.08 3.94 11.52
C ALA A 200 -5.93 5.22 11.63
N LYS A 201 -6.22 5.87 10.49
CA LYS A 201 -7.07 7.06 10.43
C LYS A 201 -8.48 6.75 10.94
N THR A 202 -9.08 5.66 10.48
CA THR A 202 -10.41 5.23 10.95
C THR A 202 -10.41 4.93 12.44
N ALA A 203 -9.37 4.25 12.95
CA ALA A 203 -9.24 3.94 14.37
C ALA A 203 -9.19 5.23 15.24
N VAL A 204 -8.46 6.26 14.79
CA VAL A 204 -8.40 7.56 15.48
C VAL A 204 -9.75 8.27 15.45
N GLU A 205 -10.37 8.37 14.27
CA GLU A 205 -11.66 9.07 14.09
C GLU A 205 -12.79 8.43 14.90
N ARG A 206 -12.82 7.10 14.98
CA ARG A 206 -13.85 6.32 15.68
C ARG A 206 -13.46 5.97 17.12
N LYS A 207 -12.25 6.34 17.58
CA LYS A 207 -11.72 6.02 18.91
C LYS A 207 -11.71 4.51 19.18
N PHE A 208 -11.40 3.72 18.16
CA PHE A 208 -11.27 2.28 18.29
C PHE A 208 -10.04 1.93 19.12
N ILE A 209 -10.15 0.85 19.90
CA ILE A 209 -9.04 0.23 20.61
C ILE A 209 -8.49 -0.95 19.81
N PHE A 210 -7.21 -1.21 19.99
CA PHE A 210 -6.54 -2.29 19.26
C PHE A 210 -6.69 -3.62 20.00
N PRO A 211 -7.15 -4.69 19.34
CA PRO A 211 -7.36 -5.98 19.98
C PRO A 211 -6.03 -6.67 20.31
N LYS A 212 -6.02 -7.41 21.41
CA LYS A 212 -4.89 -8.26 21.79
C LYS A 212 -5.15 -9.71 21.34
N ALA A 213 -4.33 -10.20 20.43
CA ALA A 213 -4.39 -11.59 20.01
C ALA A 213 -3.88 -12.53 21.12
N LEU A 214 -4.65 -13.59 21.42
CA LEU A 214 -4.32 -14.61 22.40
C LEU A 214 -3.69 -15.83 21.72
N GLU A 215 -3.08 -16.72 22.54
CA GLU A 215 -2.50 -17.97 22.06
C GLU A 215 -3.56 -18.89 21.45
N LYS A 216 -3.16 -19.63 20.41
CA LYS A 216 -4.00 -20.65 19.80
C LYS A 216 -4.38 -21.68 20.87
N GLY A 217 -5.68 -21.98 20.98
CA GLY A 217 -6.20 -22.94 21.96
C GLY A 217 -6.56 -22.32 23.31
N SER A 218 -6.40 -21.00 23.51
CA SER A 218 -6.88 -20.33 24.72
C SER A 218 -8.41 -20.44 24.89
N SER A 219 -9.14 -20.66 23.79
CA SER A 219 -10.61 -20.71 23.74
C SER A 219 -11.30 -19.55 24.50
N THR A 220 -10.62 -18.40 24.56
CA THR A 220 -11.05 -17.24 25.33
C THR A 220 -11.36 -16.09 24.38
N LEU A 221 -12.56 -15.52 24.53
CA LEU A 221 -12.97 -14.26 23.93
C LEU A 221 -13.35 -13.30 25.03
N LYS A 222 -12.60 -12.20 25.20
CA LYS A 222 -12.90 -11.14 26.16
C LYS A 222 -13.31 -9.89 25.42
N LEU A 223 -14.54 -9.47 25.61
CA LEU A 223 -15.13 -8.27 24.99
C LEU A 223 -15.52 -7.28 26.09
N GLU A 224 -15.03 -6.03 25.98
CA GLU A 224 -15.34 -4.96 26.90
C GLU A 224 -15.76 -3.73 26.09
N GLY A 225 -16.97 -3.17 26.36
CA GLY A 225 -17.47 -1.97 25.68
C GLY A 225 -17.62 -2.12 24.15
N VAL A 226 -17.91 -3.33 23.69
CA VAL A 226 -18.03 -3.64 22.26
C VAL A 226 -19.36 -3.11 21.72
N TYR A 227 -19.30 -2.49 20.58
CA TYR A 227 -20.49 -2.04 19.83
C TYR A 227 -20.31 -2.32 18.33
N HIS A 228 -21.40 -2.44 17.62
CA HIS A 228 -21.36 -2.52 16.16
C HIS A 228 -21.21 -1.11 15.59
N PRO A 229 -20.21 -0.85 14.71
CA PRO A 229 -19.89 0.52 14.28
C PRO A 229 -20.97 1.23 13.45
N GLU A 230 -21.99 0.49 12.98
CA GLU A 230 -23.15 1.04 12.27
C GLU A 230 -24.38 1.24 13.19
N LEU A 231 -24.29 0.84 14.45
CA LEU A 231 -25.34 1.12 15.44
C LEU A 231 -24.97 2.42 16.17
N GLU A 232 -25.81 3.44 16.03
CA GLU A 232 -25.74 4.70 16.79
C GLU A 232 -26.33 4.55 18.20
#